data_08a831a5c928105cf03f70e410e0ef3a
#
_entry.id   08a831a5c928105cf03f70e410e0ef3a
#
_cell.length_a   1.000
_cell.length_b   1.000
_cell.length_c   1.000
_cell.angle_alpha   90.00
_cell.angle_beta   90.00
_cell.angle_gamma   90.00
#
_symmetry.space_group_name_H-M   'P 1'
#
loop_
_entity.id
_entity.type
_entity.pdbx_description
1 polymer ?
#
loop_
_entity_poly.entity_id
_entity_poly.type
_entity_poly.pdbx_seq_one_letter_code
_entity_poly.pdbx_strand_id
1 'polypeptide(L)'
;LLMNSVTYHFQAPEEARRFANTLVQALPWMKEHSGKIVVIKFGGNAMISEELQKAFAEDIAFLRYVGVKPVVVHGGGPQISQMLDRLGIESEFRAGYRVTSLEAMNVVRMVLQGQVNPELVSLINSHGPMAMGFSGEDAAIFTAQKMFAQVDGEVVDLGQVGEVVAVDPGPVLDQLRAGRVPVISSIAPDQDQPGSALNVNADLAAAALAVGLGAEKLVLLTDVAGLYADWPNRDSLV
;
A
#
# COMPACT_ATOMS: atom_id res chain seq x y z
N LEU A 1 -26.36 16.11 -4.74
CA LEU A 1 -25.80 14.78 -4.37
C LEU A 1 -26.92 13.77 -4.49
N LEU A 2 -27.06 13.13 -5.67
CA LEU A 2 -27.96 12.00 -5.87
C LEU A 2 -27.28 10.78 -5.24
N MET A 3 -27.70 10.39 -4.03
CA MET A 3 -27.45 9.05 -3.53
C MET A 3 -28.20 8.08 -4.46
N ASN A 4 -27.46 7.35 -5.29
CA ASN A 4 -28.02 6.18 -5.94
C ASN A 4 -28.39 5.19 -4.82
N SER A 5 -29.68 5.12 -4.51
CA SER A 5 -30.19 4.09 -3.60
C SER A 5 -30.07 2.76 -4.33
N VAL A 6 -29.07 1.96 -3.93
CA VAL A 6 -28.98 0.56 -4.36
C VAL A 6 -30.14 -0.17 -3.72
N THR A 7 -31.20 -0.39 -4.49
CA THR A 7 -32.35 -1.18 -4.03
C THR A 7 -32.07 -2.64 -4.34
N TYR A 8 -31.72 -3.42 -3.34
CA TYR A 8 -31.60 -4.88 -3.46
C TYR A 8 -33.00 -5.49 -3.51
N HIS A 9 -33.36 -6.11 -4.62
CA HIS A 9 -34.56 -6.92 -4.75
C HIS A 9 -34.21 -8.38 -4.50
N PHE A 10 -34.50 -8.87 -3.29
CA PHE A 10 -34.38 -10.30 -3.00
C PHE A 10 -35.53 -11.04 -3.70
N GLN A 11 -35.20 -12.09 -4.46
CA GLN A 11 -36.16 -12.90 -5.18
C GLN A 11 -36.95 -13.86 -4.27
N ALA A 12 -36.42 -14.18 -3.08
CA ALA A 12 -37.07 -15.05 -2.10
C ALA A 12 -36.77 -14.60 -0.67
N PRO A 13 -37.71 -14.83 0.30
CA PRO A 13 -37.51 -14.52 1.72
C PRO A 13 -36.29 -15.24 2.34
N GLU A 14 -35.95 -16.43 1.85
CA GLU A 14 -34.78 -17.21 2.30
C GLU A 14 -33.47 -16.54 1.92
N GLU A 15 -33.39 -15.94 0.76
CA GLU A 15 -32.23 -15.18 0.30
C GLU A 15 -32.02 -13.95 1.18
N ALA A 16 -33.04 -13.18 1.46
CA ALA A 16 -33.01 -12.05 2.36
C ALA A 16 -32.55 -12.44 3.77
N ARG A 17 -33.05 -13.58 4.30
CA ARG A 17 -32.67 -14.12 5.60
C ARG A 17 -31.18 -14.53 5.63
N ARG A 18 -30.71 -15.21 4.58
CA ARG A 18 -29.29 -15.60 4.45
C ARG A 18 -28.38 -14.38 4.46
N PHE A 19 -28.73 -13.36 3.69
CA PHE A 19 -27.98 -12.11 3.62
C PHE A 19 -27.93 -11.40 5.00
N ALA A 20 -29.06 -11.26 5.68
CA ALA A 20 -29.14 -10.69 7.03
C ALA A 20 -28.31 -11.50 8.04
N ASN A 21 -28.36 -12.83 7.98
CA ASN A 21 -27.57 -13.67 8.86
C ASN A 21 -26.06 -13.49 8.64
N THR A 22 -25.59 -13.33 7.39
CA THR A 22 -24.19 -13.06 7.08
C THR A 22 -23.72 -11.76 7.74
N LEU A 23 -24.52 -10.70 7.65
CA LEU A 23 -24.21 -9.42 8.30
C LEU A 23 -24.15 -9.54 9.82
N VAL A 24 -25.10 -10.27 10.43
CA VAL A 24 -25.12 -10.51 11.88
C VAL A 24 -23.90 -11.33 12.31
N GLN A 25 -23.48 -12.32 11.52
CA GLN A 25 -22.26 -13.10 11.82
C GLN A 25 -20.98 -12.26 11.70
N ALA A 26 -20.95 -11.23 10.87
CA ALA A 26 -19.81 -10.30 10.73
C ALA A 26 -19.72 -9.31 11.92
N LEU A 27 -20.82 -9.07 12.65
CA LEU A 27 -20.88 -8.04 13.70
C LEU A 27 -19.80 -8.16 14.78
N PRO A 28 -19.43 -9.35 15.31
CA PRO A 28 -18.35 -9.46 16.29
C PRO A 28 -17.01 -8.93 15.76
N TRP A 29 -16.67 -9.25 14.52
CA TRP A 29 -15.46 -8.79 13.84
C TRP A 29 -15.47 -7.27 13.62
N MET A 30 -16.59 -6.72 13.16
CA MET A 30 -16.75 -5.27 13.00
C MET A 30 -16.57 -4.56 14.35
N LYS A 31 -17.16 -5.10 15.43
CA LYS A 31 -17.01 -4.53 16.78
C LYS A 31 -15.57 -4.60 17.28
N GLU A 32 -14.88 -5.71 17.06
CA GLU A 32 -13.49 -5.92 17.51
C GLU A 32 -12.53 -4.93 16.84
N HIS A 33 -12.74 -4.67 15.53
CA HIS A 33 -11.82 -3.87 14.73
C HIS A 33 -12.25 -2.40 14.56
N SER A 34 -13.45 -2.04 15.01
CA SER A 34 -13.92 -0.66 14.97
C SER A 34 -13.01 0.26 15.79
N GLY A 35 -12.58 1.36 15.18
CA GLY A 35 -11.63 2.33 15.76
C GLY A 35 -10.16 1.90 15.69
N LYS A 36 -9.87 0.65 15.29
CA LYS A 36 -8.49 0.14 15.17
C LYS A 36 -7.84 0.58 13.87
N ILE A 37 -6.53 0.83 13.92
CA ILE A 37 -5.72 1.12 12.75
C ILE A 37 -5.29 -0.21 12.12
N VAL A 38 -5.52 -0.33 10.81
CA VAL A 38 -5.06 -1.46 10.00
C VAL A 38 -4.24 -0.90 8.83
N VAL A 39 -2.97 -1.28 8.76
CA VAL A 39 -2.12 -0.92 7.63
C VAL A 39 -2.24 -2.01 6.56
N ILE A 40 -2.49 -1.60 5.33
CA ILE A 40 -2.71 -2.50 4.20
C ILE A 40 -1.72 -2.14 3.09
N LYS A 41 -0.82 -3.06 2.78
CA LYS A 41 0.08 -2.89 1.62
C LYS A 41 -0.59 -3.42 0.36
N PHE A 42 -0.65 -2.58 -0.66
CA PHE A 42 -1.14 -2.90 -1.99
C PHE A 42 -0.01 -2.88 -3.02
N GLY A 43 0.13 -3.95 -3.81
CA GLY A 43 1.22 -4.08 -4.76
C GLY A 43 1.14 -5.33 -5.63
N GLY A 44 2.20 -5.61 -6.38
CA GLY A 44 2.29 -6.77 -7.25
C GLY A 44 1.33 -6.73 -8.43
N ASN A 45 0.90 -7.90 -8.89
CA ASN A 45 0.00 -8.06 -10.04
C ASN A 45 -1.40 -7.47 -9.80
N ALA A 46 -1.82 -7.31 -8.54
CA ALA A 46 -3.08 -6.64 -8.20
C ALA A 46 -3.12 -5.20 -8.70
N MET A 47 -1.96 -4.55 -8.89
CA MET A 47 -1.87 -3.17 -9.37
C MET A 47 -2.09 -3.01 -10.88
N ILE A 48 -2.08 -4.09 -11.65
CA ILE A 48 -2.31 -4.07 -13.11
C ILE A 48 -3.66 -4.63 -13.52
N SER A 49 -4.36 -5.31 -12.63
CA SER A 49 -5.71 -5.82 -12.85
C SER A 49 -6.75 -4.80 -12.41
N GLU A 50 -7.53 -4.25 -13.37
CA GLU A 50 -8.62 -3.33 -13.07
C GLU A 50 -9.66 -3.93 -12.11
N GLU A 51 -9.94 -5.23 -12.25
CA GLU A 51 -10.89 -5.94 -11.39
C GLU A 51 -10.41 -5.97 -9.94
N LEU A 52 -9.12 -6.33 -9.73
CA LEU A 52 -8.52 -6.38 -8.39
C LEU A 52 -8.37 -4.99 -7.77
N GLN A 53 -8.08 -3.96 -8.58
CA GLN A 53 -8.04 -2.57 -8.10
C GLN A 53 -9.42 -2.09 -7.63
N LYS A 54 -10.49 -2.41 -8.37
CA LYS A 54 -11.86 -2.08 -7.98
C LYS A 54 -12.28 -2.82 -6.71
N ALA A 55 -12.04 -4.13 -6.65
CA ALA A 55 -12.33 -4.93 -5.45
C ALA A 55 -11.57 -4.39 -4.22
N PHE A 56 -10.28 -4.05 -4.39
CA PHE A 56 -9.50 -3.43 -3.32
C PHE A 56 -10.11 -2.11 -2.84
N ALA A 57 -10.53 -1.23 -3.76
CA ALA A 57 -11.15 0.04 -3.40
C ALA A 57 -12.48 -0.15 -2.65
N GLU A 58 -13.29 -1.14 -3.04
CA GLU A 58 -14.51 -1.55 -2.34
C GLU A 58 -14.21 -2.04 -0.92
N ASP A 59 -13.18 -2.90 -0.76
CA ASP A 59 -12.76 -3.41 0.55
C ASP A 59 -12.30 -2.29 1.48
N ILE A 60 -11.48 -1.34 0.98
CA ILE A 60 -11.04 -0.18 1.76
C ILE A 60 -12.21 0.70 2.18
N ALA A 61 -13.15 0.96 1.26
CA ALA A 61 -14.35 1.72 1.56
C ALA A 61 -15.21 1.00 2.62
N PHE A 62 -15.41 -0.31 2.46
CA PHE A 62 -16.12 -1.14 3.44
C PHE A 62 -15.48 -1.05 4.83
N LEU A 63 -14.17 -1.29 4.95
CA LEU A 63 -13.45 -1.19 6.22
C LEU A 63 -13.65 0.18 6.86
N ARG A 64 -13.55 1.25 6.06
CA ARG A 64 -13.76 2.62 6.54
C ARG A 64 -15.19 2.85 7.06
N TYR A 65 -16.22 2.35 6.33
CA TYR A 65 -17.63 2.50 6.71
C TYR A 65 -18.01 1.70 7.96
N VAL A 66 -17.40 0.54 8.20
CA VAL A 66 -17.63 -0.24 9.43
C VAL A 66 -16.81 0.26 10.64
N GLY A 67 -16.10 1.37 10.49
CA GLY A 67 -15.42 2.05 11.59
C GLY A 67 -13.95 1.66 11.79
N VAL A 68 -13.37 0.80 10.95
CA VAL A 68 -11.93 0.56 10.90
C VAL A 68 -11.22 1.82 10.40
N LYS A 69 -9.98 2.01 10.78
CA LYS A 69 -9.09 3.09 10.31
C LYS A 69 -8.03 2.52 9.34
N PRO A 70 -8.37 2.28 8.06
CA PRO A 70 -7.43 1.74 7.11
C PRO A 70 -6.40 2.80 6.71
N VAL A 71 -5.15 2.36 6.57
CA VAL A 71 -4.02 3.11 6.01
C VAL A 71 -3.44 2.28 4.88
N VAL A 72 -3.36 2.84 3.69
CA VAL A 72 -2.86 2.12 2.51
C VAL A 72 -1.40 2.54 2.26
N VAL A 73 -0.53 1.55 2.08
CA VAL A 73 0.84 1.76 1.57
C VAL A 73 0.97 1.05 0.24
N HIS A 74 1.49 1.72 -0.76
CA HIS A 74 1.64 1.12 -2.09
C HIS A 74 3.03 1.32 -2.68
N GLY A 75 3.43 0.38 -3.52
CA GLY A 75 4.51 0.51 -4.47
C GLY A 75 3.98 0.81 -5.87
N GLY A 76 4.66 0.33 -6.90
CA GLY A 76 4.27 0.51 -8.31
C GLY A 76 5.31 -0.14 -9.24
N GLY A 77 5.88 -1.27 -8.82
CA GLY A 77 6.94 -1.95 -9.56
C GLY A 77 6.63 -2.15 -11.04
N PRO A 78 5.47 -2.71 -11.42
CA PRO A 78 5.10 -2.88 -12.82
C PRO A 78 5.01 -1.57 -13.60
N GLN A 79 4.37 -0.53 -13.05
CA GLN A 79 4.21 0.77 -13.67
C GLN A 79 5.56 1.49 -13.83
N ILE A 80 6.44 1.39 -12.82
CA ILE A 80 7.79 1.91 -12.89
C ILE A 80 8.58 1.22 -14.02
N SER A 81 8.55 -0.12 -14.08
CA SER A 81 9.23 -0.88 -15.14
C SER A 81 8.76 -0.43 -16.53
N GLN A 82 7.44 -0.38 -16.72
CA GLN A 82 6.86 0.05 -18.00
C GLN A 82 7.29 1.47 -18.40
N MET A 83 7.37 2.38 -17.42
CA MET A 83 7.78 3.77 -17.72
C MET A 83 9.28 3.86 -18.03
N LEU A 84 10.13 3.14 -17.28
CA LEU A 84 11.57 3.09 -17.55
C LEU A 84 11.85 2.52 -18.95
N ASP A 85 11.17 1.43 -19.32
CA ASP A 85 11.27 0.82 -20.66
C ASP A 85 10.86 1.81 -21.77
N ARG A 86 9.76 2.55 -21.58
CA ARG A 86 9.31 3.58 -22.53
C ARG A 86 10.28 4.73 -22.69
N LEU A 87 11.06 5.06 -21.66
CA LEU A 87 12.06 6.11 -21.66
C LEU A 87 13.45 5.60 -22.08
N GLY A 88 13.61 4.28 -22.31
CA GLY A 88 14.89 3.67 -22.64
C GLY A 88 15.90 3.69 -21.50
N ILE A 89 15.42 3.76 -20.25
CA ILE A 89 16.27 3.74 -19.06
C ILE A 89 16.40 2.30 -18.60
N GLU A 90 17.63 1.79 -18.56
CA GLU A 90 17.91 0.44 -18.09
C GLU A 90 17.54 0.27 -16.62
N SER A 91 16.96 -0.88 -16.30
CA SER A 91 16.57 -1.24 -14.95
C SER A 91 16.88 -2.71 -14.69
N GLU A 92 17.64 -2.97 -13.64
CA GLU A 92 17.97 -4.32 -13.18
C GLU A 92 17.50 -4.54 -11.75
N PHE A 93 17.35 -5.81 -11.38
CA PHE A 93 17.09 -6.21 -10.01
C PHE A 93 18.28 -6.97 -9.44
N ARG A 94 18.70 -6.61 -8.24
CA ARG A 94 19.74 -7.32 -7.48
C ARG A 94 19.24 -7.60 -6.07
N ALA A 95 19.39 -8.82 -5.61
CA ALA A 95 18.90 -9.28 -4.30
C ALA A 95 17.41 -8.92 -4.04
N GLY A 96 16.56 -8.90 -5.08
CA GLY A 96 15.15 -8.54 -4.97
C GLY A 96 14.85 -7.04 -4.97
N TYR A 97 15.86 -6.19 -5.01
CA TYR A 97 15.73 -4.74 -5.08
C TYR A 97 16.00 -4.22 -6.49
N ARG A 98 15.24 -3.21 -6.91
CA ARG A 98 15.50 -2.50 -8.16
C ARG A 98 16.71 -1.59 -7.97
N VAL A 99 17.80 -1.82 -8.72
CA VAL A 99 18.90 -0.85 -8.79
C VAL A 99 18.35 0.45 -9.37
N THR A 100 18.46 1.54 -8.63
CA THR A 100 17.77 2.79 -8.94
C THR A 100 18.80 3.92 -9.11
N SER A 101 19.10 4.31 -10.35
CA SER A 101 19.92 5.50 -10.62
C SER A 101 19.20 6.79 -10.23
N LEU A 102 19.89 7.93 -10.19
CA LEU A 102 19.25 9.24 -9.97
C LEU A 102 18.17 9.54 -11.02
N GLU A 103 18.42 9.18 -12.27
CA GLU A 103 17.46 9.34 -13.36
C GLU A 103 16.24 8.43 -13.15
N ALA A 104 16.47 7.16 -12.82
CA ALA A 104 15.41 6.22 -12.50
C ALA A 104 14.59 6.67 -11.28
N MET A 105 15.22 7.29 -10.26
CA MET A 105 14.51 7.81 -9.09
C MET A 105 13.51 8.93 -9.44
N ASN A 106 13.85 9.79 -10.40
CA ASN A 106 12.91 10.79 -10.90
C ASN A 106 11.68 10.13 -11.54
N VAL A 107 11.90 9.05 -12.31
CA VAL A 107 10.80 8.25 -12.90
C VAL A 107 9.97 7.58 -11.81
N VAL A 108 10.61 7.01 -10.79
CA VAL A 108 9.91 6.42 -9.62
C VAL A 108 8.98 7.45 -8.98
N ARG A 109 9.46 8.67 -8.69
CA ARG A 109 8.63 9.75 -8.14
C ARG A 109 7.46 10.09 -9.07
N MET A 110 7.72 10.32 -10.37
CA MET A 110 6.66 10.65 -11.34
C MET A 110 5.59 9.57 -11.39
N VAL A 111 5.98 8.31 -11.45
CA VAL A 111 5.04 7.18 -11.55
C VAL A 111 4.27 7.00 -10.26
N LEU A 112 4.94 6.95 -9.12
CA LEU A 112 4.25 6.68 -7.85
C LEU A 112 3.34 7.82 -7.44
N GLN A 113 3.76 9.10 -7.62
CA GLN A 113 2.99 10.25 -7.19
C GLN A 113 2.05 10.81 -8.27
N GLY A 114 2.42 10.70 -9.55
CA GLY A 114 1.64 11.27 -10.65
C GLY A 114 0.68 10.28 -11.30
N GLN A 115 0.87 8.97 -11.11
CA GLN A 115 0.03 7.94 -11.72
C GLN A 115 -0.59 7.03 -10.66
N VAL A 116 0.21 6.22 -9.96
CA VAL A 116 -0.30 5.14 -9.10
C VAL A 116 -1.11 5.68 -7.92
N ASN A 117 -0.56 6.65 -7.17
CA ASN A 117 -1.24 7.21 -6.00
C ASN A 117 -2.57 7.88 -6.35
N PRO A 118 -2.65 8.80 -7.33
CA PRO A 118 -3.92 9.43 -7.68
C PRO A 118 -4.94 8.46 -8.30
N GLU A 119 -4.51 7.41 -9.00
CA GLU A 119 -5.42 6.36 -9.50
C GLU A 119 -6.08 5.60 -8.33
N LEU A 120 -5.31 5.16 -7.33
CA LEU A 120 -5.83 4.49 -6.14
C LEU A 120 -6.75 5.39 -5.32
N VAL A 121 -6.33 6.64 -5.09
CA VAL A 121 -7.16 7.64 -4.40
C VAL A 121 -8.48 7.87 -5.13
N SER A 122 -8.45 7.98 -6.45
CA SER A 122 -9.66 8.15 -7.27
C SER A 122 -10.60 6.95 -7.17
N LEU A 123 -10.07 5.73 -7.23
CA LEU A 123 -10.85 4.50 -7.09
C LEU A 123 -11.53 4.41 -5.71
N ILE A 124 -10.81 4.65 -4.63
CA ILE A 124 -11.38 4.65 -3.28
C ILE A 124 -12.42 5.77 -3.15
N ASN A 125 -12.15 6.95 -3.70
CA ASN A 125 -13.05 8.09 -3.65
C ASN A 125 -14.31 7.94 -4.53
N SER A 126 -14.36 6.97 -5.43
CA SER A 126 -15.60 6.63 -6.14
C SER A 126 -16.70 6.11 -5.21
N HIS A 127 -16.32 5.60 -4.02
CA HIS A 127 -17.23 5.15 -2.95
C HIS A 127 -17.56 6.26 -1.94
N GLY A 128 -17.00 7.46 -2.08
CA GLY A 128 -17.19 8.61 -1.21
C GLY A 128 -15.86 9.36 -1.00
N PRO A 129 -15.87 10.66 -0.72
CA PRO A 129 -14.68 11.51 -0.61
C PRO A 129 -13.91 11.24 0.68
N MET A 130 -13.23 10.10 0.78
CA MET A 130 -12.59 9.64 2.01
C MET A 130 -11.06 9.49 1.90
N ALA A 131 -10.50 9.21 0.72
CA ALA A 131 -9.06 8.95 0.56
C ALA A 131 -8.27 10.22 0.26
N MET A 132 -7.04 10.29 0.79
CA MET A 132 -6.02 11.29 0.47
C MET A 132 -4.68 10.63 0.18
N GLY A 133 -4.01 11.09 -0.88
CA GLY A 133 -2.71 10.62 -1.31
C GLY A 133 -1.56 11.38 -0.67
N PHE A 134 -0.49 10.65 -0.36
CA PHE A 134 0.76 11.15 0.19
C PHE A 134 1.95 10.42 -0.42
N SER A 135 3.09 11.13 -0.49
CA SER A 135 4.40 10.49 -0.51
C SER A 135 4.86 10.19 0.91
N GLY A 136 5.67 9.18 1.11
CA GLY A 136 6.39 9.03 2.36
C GLY A 136 7.36 10.20 2.64
N GLU A 137 7.68 11.02 1.61
CA GLU A 137 8.44 12.27 1.75
C GLU A 137 7.62 13.39 2.41
N ASP A 138 6.28 13.38 2.26
CA ASP A 138 5.42 14.44 2.76
C ASP A 138 5.49 14.52 4.29
N ALA A 139 5.87 15.69 4.79
CA ALA A 139 6.11 15.92 6.22
C ALA A 139 7.03 14.88 6.86
N ALA A 140 7.92 14.26 6.08
CA ALA A 140 8.82 13.20 6.53
C ALA A 140 8.09 12.03 7.23
N ILE A 141 6.95 11.60 6.68
CA ILE A 141 6.24 10.41 7.17
C ILE A 141 7.21 9.23 7.28
N PHE A 142 8.09 9.06 6.29
CA PHE A 142 9.26 8.19 6.38
C PHE A 142 10.54 9.01 6.40
N THR A 143 11.57 8.49 7.05
CA THR A 143 12.97 8.87 6.85
C THR A 143 13.73 7.60 6.51
N ALA A 144 14.56 7.63 5.48
CA ALA A 144 15.33 6.47 5.03
C ALA A 144 16.83 6.78 5.00
N GLN A 145 17.62 5.72 5.07
CA GLN A 145 19.05 5.74 4.78
C GLN A 145 19.34 4.87 3.56
N LYS A 146 20.42 5.18 2.85
CA LYS A 146 20.85 4.42 1.69
C LYS A 146 21.15 2.97 2.05
N MET A 147 20.69 2.03 1.24
CA MET A 147 20.82 0.60 1.46
C MET A 147 21.81 -0.01 0.46
N PHE A 148 22.60 -0.97 0.95
CA PHE A 148 23.49 -1.80 0.15
C PHE A 148 23.04 -3.25 0.24
N ALA A 149 23.17 -4.00 -0.85
CA ALA A 149 22.91 -5.44 -0.84
C ALA A 149 24.20 -6.25 -0.75
N GLN A 150 24.10 -7.45 -0.21
CA GLN A 150 25.17 -8.46 -0.34
C GLN A 150 24.76 -9.48 -1.42
N VAL A 151 25.60 -9.63 -2.44
CA VAL A 151 25.44 -10.60 -3.51
C VAL A 151 26.75 -11.38 -3.64
N ASP A 152 26.70 -12.69 -3.48
CA ASP A 152 27.87 -13.59 -3.55
C ASP A 152 29.04 -13.16 -2.64
N GLY A 153 28.72 -12.53 -1.49
CA GLY A 153 29.71 -12.06 -0.51
C GLY A 153 30.28 -10.67 -0.80
N GLU A 154 29.90 -10.02 -1.88
CA GLU A 154 30.28 -8.66 -2.23
C GLU A 154 29.18 -7.65 -1.86
N VAL A 155 29.61 -6.45 -1.41
CA VAL A 155 28.70 -5.34 -1.16
C VAL A 155 28.39 -4.64 -2.48
N VAL A 156 27.09 -4.58 -2.84
CA VAL A 156 26.62 -3.96 -4.08
C VAL A 156 25.86 -2.68 -3.75
N ASP A 157 26.26 -1.58 -4.39
CA ASP A 157 25.52 -0.32 -4.35
C ASP A 157 24.25 -0.44 -5.22
N LEU A 158 23.09 -0.22 -4.60
CA LEU A 158 21.78 -0.28 -5.26
C LEU A 158 21.34 1.08 -5.83
N GLY A 159 22.17 2.11 -5.71
CA GLY A 159 21.83 3.48 -6.11
C GLY A 159 20.90 4.17 -5.12
N GLN A 160 19.82 4.76 -5.61
CA GLN A 160 18.82 5.46 -4.79
C GLN A 160 17.80 4.48 -4.19
N VAL A 161 18.28 3.46 -3.49
CA VAL A 161 17.47 2.51 -2.72
C VAL A 161 17.74 2.70 -1.26
N GLY A 162 16.69 2.70 -0.45
CA GLY A 162 16.80 2.92 0.98
C GLY A 162 15.98 1.98 1.83
N GLU A 163 16.35 1.94 3.11
CA GLU A 163 15.57 1.34 4.17
C GLU A 163 15.03 2.41 5.10
N VAL A 164 13.81 2.23 5.60
CA VAL A 164 13.18 3.16 6.55
C VAL A 164 13.88 3.05 7.90
N VAL A 165 14.39 4.16 8.40
CA VAL A 165 15.05 4.27 9.71
C VAL A 165 14.22 4.99 10.75
N ALA A 166 13.27 5.83 10.30
CA ALA A 166 12.34 6.51 11.20
C ALA A 166 10.98 6.73 10.52
N VAL A 167 9.93 6.82 11.33
CA VAL A 167 8.56 7.12 10.92
C VAL A 167 8.02 8.23 11.81
N ASP A 168 7.51 9.30 11.20
CA ASP A 168 6.63 10.26 11.90
C ASP A 168 5.17 9.88 11.64
N PRO A 169 4.46 9.30 12.62
CA PRO A 169 3.07 8.93 12.47
C PRO A 169 2.10 10.13 12.53
N GLY A 170 2.56 11.30 12.96
CA GLY A 170 1.73 12.49 13.20
C GLY A 170 0.84 12.86 12.02
N PRO A 171 1.40 13.09 10.82
CA PRO A 171 0.62 13.46 9.63
C PRO A 171 -0.47 12.42 9.27
N VAL A 172 -0.16 11.14 9.42
CA VAL A 172 -1.09 10.03 9.13
C VAL A 172 -2.21 9.99 10.18
N LEU A 173 -1.87 10.14 11.47
CA LEU A 173 -2.85 10.18 12.55
C LEU A 173 -3.82 11.35 12.42
N ASP A 174 -3.36 12.51 11.94
CA ASP A 174 -4.21 13.68 11.70
C ASP A 174 -5.26 13.40 10.61
N GLN A 175 -4.89 12.69 9.54
CA GLN A 175 -5.85 12.28 8.51
C GLN A 175 -6.86 11.26 9.06
N LEU A 176 -6.41 10.30 9.85
CA LEU A 176 -7.30 9.33 10.49
C LEU A 176 -8.28 10.00 11.46
N ARG A 177 -7.84 11.02 12.22
CA ARG A 177 -8.72 11.83 13.09
C ARG A 177 -9.75 12.63 12.28
N ALA A 178 -9.34 13.14 11.12
CA ALA A 178 -10.25 13.81 10.18
C ALA A 178 -11.18 12.84 9.44
N GLY A 179 -11.12 11.54 9.75
CA GLY A 179 -11.97 10.52 9.15
C GLY A 179 -11.58 10.14 7.72
N ARG A 180 -10.32 10.35 7.33
CA ARG A 180 -9.80 10.05 6.00
C ARG A 180 -9.01 8.77 5.98
N VAL A 181 -8.83 8.23 4.77
CA VAL A 181 -7.99 7.08 4.47
C VAL A 181 -6.69 7.59 3.83
N PRO A 182 -5.55 7.57 4.54
CA PRO A 182 -4.26 7.90 3.96
C PRO A 182 -3.81 6.82 2.97
N VAL A 183 -3.36 7.23 1.78
CA VAL A 183 -2.78 6.37 0.74
C VAL A 183 -1.35 6.85 0.48
N ILE A 184 -0.35 6.06 0.86
CA ILE A 184 1.03 6.51 0.98
C ILE A 184 1.92 5.71 0.04
N SER A 185 2.71 6.40 -0.80
CA SER A 185 3.71 5.75 -1.65
C SER A 185 5.01 5.48 -0.89
N SER A 186 5.72 4.43 -1.29
CA SER A 186 6.96 3.96 -0.67
C SER A 186 8.20 4.74 -1.16
N ILE A 187 8.17 6.06 -1.05
CA ILE A 187 9.31 6.96 -1.27
C ILE A 187 9.64 7.64 0.05
N ALA A 188 10.91 7.81 0.35
CA ALA A 188 11.33 8.47 1.58
C ALA A 188 12.47 9.47 1.33
N PRO A 189 12.56 10.58 2.08
CA PRO A 189 13.74 11.44 2.06
C PRO A 189 14.95 10.69 2.59
N ASP A 190 16.10 10.96 1.98
CA ASP A 190 17.39 10.45 2.43
C ASP A 190 17.87 11.29 3.63
N GLN A 191 18.11 10.63 4.79
CA GLN A 191 18.58 11.33 6.00
C GLN A 191 19.95 11.97 5.82
N ASP A 192 20.80 11.40 4.95
CA ASP A 192 22.19 11.80 4.76
C ASP A 192 22.37 12.82 3.63
N GLN A 193 21.36 12.95 2.74
CA GLN A 193 21.39 13.87 1.60
C GLN A 193 20.08 14.67 1.50
N PRO A 194 19.98 15.84 2.18
CA PRO A 194 18.79 16.69 2.13
C PRO A 194 18.37 17.05 0.68
N GLY A 195 17.10 16.86 0.37
CA GLY A 195 16.54 17.06 -0.97
C GLY A 195 16.65 15.85 -1.91
N SER A 196 17.39 14.82 -1.51
CA SER A 196 17.41 13.52 -2.18
C SER A 196 16.28 12.63 -1.64
N ALA A 197 15.84 11.66 -2.47
CA ALA A 197 14.88 10.65 -2.07
C ALA A 197 15.37 9.25 -2.43
N LEU A 198 14.86 8.29 -1.69
CA LEU A 198 15.15 6.89 -1.83
C LEU A 198 13.89 6.11 -2.18
N ASN A 199 14.03 5.17 -3.11
CA ASN A 199 13.03 4.17 -3.40
C ASN A 199 13.07 3.11 -2.32
N VAL A 200 11.97 2.94 -1.59
CA VAL A 200 11.87 1.99 -0.47
C VAL A 200 10.98 0.82 -0.88
N ASN A 201 11.32 -0.38 -0.41
CA ASN A 201 10.46 -1.54 -0.57
C ASN A 201 9.12 -1.30 0.17
N ALA A 202 7.99 -1.45 -0.55
CA ALA A 202 6.67 -1.10 -0.03
C ALA A 202 6.23 -2.01 1.14
N ASP A 203 6.67 -3.28 1.19
CA ASP A 203 6.36 -4.18 2.30
C ASP A 203 7.08 -3.72 3.58
N LEU A 204 8.36 -3.32 3.44
CA LEU A 204 9.15 -2.78 4.56
C LEU A 204 8.62 -1.42 5.02
N ALA A 205 8.25 -0.53 4.08
CA ALA A 205 7.62 0.75 4.41
C ALA A 205 6.30 0.56 5.17
N ALA A 206 5.45 -0.39 4.72
CA ALA A 206 4.20 -0.71 5.39
C ALA A 206 4.42 -1.28 6.79
N ALA A 207 5.43 -2.15 6.96
CA ALA A 207 5.79 -2.71 8.26
C ALA A 207 6.28 -1.62 9.22
N ALA A 208 7.18 -0.74 8.77
CA ALA A 208 7.68 0.38 9.56
C ALA A 208 6.52 1.33 9.97
N LEU A 209 5.63 1.65 9.04
CA LEU A 209 4.47 2.50 9.33
C LEU A 209 3.50 1.83 10.31
N ALA A 210 3.26 0.52 10.18
CA ALA A 210 2.40 -0.21 11.10
C ALA A 210 2.92 -0.14 12.54
N VAL A 211 4.24 -0.30 12.72
CA VAL A 211 4.89 -0.14 14.03
C VAL A 211 4.77 1.30 14.54
N GLY A 212 5.09 2.29 13.69
CA GLY A 212 5.03 3.71 14.06
C GLY A 212 3.63 4.19 14.44
N LEU A 213 2.58 3.64 13.81
CA LEU A 213 1.18 3.95 14.11
C LEU A 213 0.62 3.15 15.30
N GLY A 214 1.32 2.14 15.82
CA GLY A 214 0.77 1.18 16.75
C GLY A 214 -0.44 0.45 16.16
N ALA A 215 -0.36 0.06 14.90
CA ALA A 215 -1.47 -0.58 14.19
C ALA A 215 -1.82 -1.94 14.80
N GLU A 216 -3.11 -2.25 14.83
CA GLU A 216 -3.62 -3.55 15.29
C GLU A 216 -3.20 -4.68 14.36
N LYS A 217 -3.20 -4.40 13.04
CA LYS A 217 -2.85 -5.38 12.00
C LYS A 217 -2.07 -4.73 10.87
N LEU A 218 -1.17 -5.53 10.29
CA LEU A 218 -0.57 -5.32 8.99
C LEU A 218 -1.08 -6.39 8.03
N VAL A 219 -1.65 -5.98 6.91
CA VAL A 219 -2.10 -6.87 5.83
C VAL A 219 -1.22 -6.64 4.61
N LEU A 220 -0.53 -7.67 4.15
CA LEU A 220 0.28 -7.64 2.94
C LEU A 220 -0.48 -8.39 1.84
N LEU A 221 -0.98 -7.64 0.85
CA LEU A 221 -1.54 -8.24 -0.36
C LEU A 221 -0.40 -8.59 -1.30
N THR A 222 -0.28 -9.86 -1.63
CA THR A 222 0.85 -10.43 -2.37
C THR A 222 0.38 -11.45 -3.40
N ASP A 223 1.24 -11.74 -4.38
CA ASP A 223 1.00 -12.70 -5.47
C ASP A 223 1.23 -14.16 -5.05
N VAL A 224 1.62 -14.40 -3.80
CA VAL A 224 1.88 -15.74 -3.25
C VAL A 224 0.86 -16.07 -2.16
N ALA A 225 0.66 -17.36 -1.91
CA ALA A 225 -0.37 -17.84 -0.98
C ALA A 225 -0.12 -17.46 0.50
N GLY A 226 1.13 -17.15 0.86
CA GLY A 226 1.49 -16.75 2.22
C GLY A 226 3.00 -16.79 2.44
N LEU A 227 3.41 -16.95 3.68
CA LEU A 227 4.80 -17.10 4.08
C LEU A 227 5.27 -18.55 3.85
N TYR A 228 6.50 -18.70 3.42
CA TYR A 228 7.14 -19.99 3.19
C TYR A 228 8.36 -20.11 4.09
N ALA A 229 8.49 -21.26 4.77
CA ALA A 229 9.65 -21.54 5.61
C ALA A 229 10.94 -21.77 4.78
N ASP A 230 10.78 -22.27 3.55
CA ASP A 230 11.87 -22.62 2.64
C ASP A 230 11.48 -22.30 1.19
N TRP A 231 11.65 -21.05 0.75
CA TRP A 231 11.38 -20.62 -0.62
C TRP A 231 12.51 -21.09 -1.58
N PRO A 232 12.22 -21.63 -2.79
CA PRO A 232 10.93 -21.66 -3.51
C PRO A 232 10.07 -22.90 -3.29
N ASN A 233 10.34 -23.71 -2.27
CA ASN A 233 9.55 -24.90 -1.94
C ASN A 233 8.12 -24.48 -1.52
N ARG A 234 7.14 -24.67 -2.42
CA ARG A 234 5.74 -24.28 -2.20
C ARG A 234 5.02 -25.13 -1.14
N ASP A 235 5.56 -26.28 -0.81
CA ASP A 235 5.00 -27.17 0.24
C ASP A 235 5.41 -26.71 1.66
N SER A 236 6.29 -25.70 1.75
CA SER A 236 6.74 -25.12 3.01
C SER A 236 5.90 -23.93 3.49
N LEU A 237 4.66 -23.79 3.00
CA LEU A 237 3.73 -22.75 3.43
C LEU A 237 3.47 -22.85 4.95
N VAL A 238 3.61 -21.70 5.66
CA VAL A 238 3.45 -21.61 7.13
C VAL A 238 2.00 -21.25 7.49
#